data_1405627443f2df4e8517617ed92ff704
#
_entry.id   1405627443f2df4e8517617ed92ff704
#
_cell.length_a   1.000
_cell.length_b   1.000
_cell.length_c   1.000
_cell.angle_alpha   90.00
_cell.angle_beta   90.00
_cell.angle_gamma   90.00
#
_symmetry.space_group_name_H-M   'P 1'
#
loop_
_entity.id
_entity.type
_entity.pdbx_description
1 polymer ?
#
loop_
_entity_poly.entity_id
_entity_poly.type
_entity_poly.pdbx_seq_one_letter_code
_entity_poly.pdbx_strand_id
1 'polypeptide(L)'
;MFRFLVALALILGLSPGVAQAAPSVASVQQEVNRLRTLAAEKFEDANEATIRIKALERETGALESREAVLRKELDAASATLSRIAISQYTAGGFGQGFDLLFSSDPAKYLSDAGTMDLLARNYSTQLREYATTKQKVEASQLVVADRTAQLRTEREKLNKQVANAKADLAKAEKLLKGLKKEDRERLAREEAARENKILDSSKKYAAGYVGDNSRGSKALRYALQQVGDVYVWAAAGPTRWDCSGLTMRAFQQAGV
;
A
#
# COMPACT_ATOMS: atom_id res chain seq x y z
N MET A 1 -15.32 -10.12 88.34
CA MET A 1 -14.02 -9.47 88.41
C MET A 1 -13.00 -10.30 87.68
N PHE A 2 -12.65 -9.98 86.48
CA PHE A 2 -11.41 -10.42 85.82
C PHE A 2 -11.15 -9.53 84.62
N ARG A 3 -10.14 -8.69 84.74
CA ARG A 3 -9.68 -7.77 83.71
C ARG A 3 -8.72 -8.54 82.79
N PHE A 4 -9.06 -8.77 81.54
CA PHE A 4 -8.13 -9.21 80.47
C PHE A 4 -7.60 -8.00 79.72
N LEU A 5 -6.33 -7.69 79.95
CA LEU A 5 -5.54 -6.79 79.14
C LEU A 5 -5.09 -7.55 77.90
N VAL A 6 -5.59 -7.16 76.72
CA VAL A 6 -5.10 -7.63 75.43
C VAL A 6 -4.03 -6.64 74.93
N ALA A 7 -2.77 -7.06 75.03
CA ALA A 7 -1.66 -6.33 74.43
C ALA A 7 -1.64 -6.56 72.89
N LEU A 8 -1.98 -5.52 72.14
CA LEU A 8 -1.89 -5.53 70.69
C LEU A 8 -0.43 -5.24 70.26
N ALA A 9 0.33 -6.28 69.91
CA ALA A 9 1.67 -6.15 69.36
C ALA A 9 1.57 -5.69 67.90
N LEU A 10 1.92 -4.42 67.60
CA LEU A 10 2.09 -3.85 66.26
C LEU A 10 3.39 -4.42 65.71
N ILE A 11 3.27 -5.46 64.86
CA ILE A 11 4.36 -5.94 63.99
C ILE A 11 4.45 -4.99 62.81
N LEU A 12 5.34 -4.00 62.86
CA LEU A 12 5.79 -3.26 61.70
C LEU A 12 6.57 -4.23 60.78
N GLY A 13 5.88 -4.80 59.81
CA GLY A 13 6.52 -5.55 58.73
C GLY A 13 7.37 -4.61 57.87
N LEU A 14 8.68 -4.56 58.13
CA LEU A 14 9.65 -4.08 57.14
C LEU A 14 9.60 -5.04 55.95
N SER A 15 8.82 -4.70 54.95
CA SER A 15 8.97 -5.31 53.62
C SER A 15 10.36 -4.92 53.12
N PRO A 16 11.28 -5.88 52.85
CA PRO A 16 12.52 -5.54 52.17
C PRO A 16 12.11 -5.01 50.77
N GLY A 17 12.27 -3.71 50.57
CA GLY A 17 12.18 -3.12 49.25
C GLY A 17 13.15 -3.89 48.37
N VAL A 18 12.62 -4.63 47.39
CA VAL A 18 13.43 -5.28 46.34
C VAL A 18 14.15 -4.14 45.63
N ALA A 19 15.37 -3.85 46.05
CA ALA A 19 16.25 -2.93 45.38
C ALA A 19 16.43 -3.52 43.97
N GLN A 20 15.71 -2.95 42.99
CA GLN A 20 15.84 -3.34 41.62
C GLN A 20 17.28 -2.99 41.20
N ALA A 21 18.14 -4.00 41.13
CA ALA A 21 19.53 -3.81 40.74
C ALA A 21 19.52 -3.10 39.39
N ALA A 22 20.31 -2.03 39.27
CA ALA A 22 20.46 -1.32 37.99
C ALA A 22 20.80 -2.35 36.88
N PRO A 23 20.16 -2.27 35.69
CA PRO A 23 20.37 -3.25 34.66
C PRO A 23 21.85 -3.32 34.30
N SER A 24 22.39 -4.54 34.17
CA SER A 24 23.79 -4.74 33.77
C SER A 24 24.02 -4.23 32.34
N VAL A 25 25.26 -3.81 32.02
CA VAL A 25 25.63 -3.39 30.68
C VAL A 25 25.28 -4.48 29.65
N ALA A 26 25.52 -5.75 30.00
CA ALA A 26 25.19 -6.88 29.13
C ALA A 26 23.69 -7.02 28.88
N SER A 27 22.84 -6.85 29.90
CA SER A 27 21.39 -6.91 29.71
C SER A 27 20.84 -5.74 28.87
N VAL A 28 21.42 -4.54 29.05
CA VAL A 28 21.09 -3.38 28.21
C VAL A 28 21.48 -3.62 26.75
N GLN A 29 22.68 -4.16 26.52
CA GLN A 29 23.14 -4.48 25.17
C GLN A 29 22.24 -5.53 24.48
N GLN A 30 21.85 -6.57 25.22
CA GLN A 30 20.93 -7.59 24.70
C GLN A 30 19.58 -6.99 24.32
N GLU A 31 19.02 -6.14 25.16
CA GLU A 31 17.74 -5.47 24.88
C GLU A 31 17.85 -4.48 23.72
N VAL A 32 18.93 -3.73 23.62
CA VAL A 32 19.21 -2.84 22.46
C VAL A 32 19.28 -3.64 21.17
N ASN A 33 20.00 -4.76 21.17
CA ASN A 33 20.09 -5.63 19.98
C ASN A 33 18.71 -6.19 19.62
N ARG A 34 17.91 -6.64 20.59
CA ARG A 34 16.54 -7.11 20.37
C ARG A 34 15.66 -6.02 19.73
N LEU A 35 15.70 -4.81 20.28
CA LEU A 35 14.91 -3.67 19.76
C LEU A 35 15.34 -3.27 18.34
N ARG A 36 16.64 -3.30 18.05
CA ARG A 36 17.18 -3.03 16.71
C ARG A 36 16.72 -4.10 15.69
N THR A 37 16.75 -5.38 16.07
CA THR A 37 16.26 -6.47 15.22
C THR A 37 14.77 -6.32 14.94
N LEU A 38 13.95 -6.07 15.98
CA LEU A 38 12.52 -5.81 15.80
C LEU A 38 12.22 -4.59 14.91
N ALA A 39 13.02 -3.53 15.02
CA ALA A 39 12.88 -2.37 14.16
C ALA A 39 13.25 -2.71 12.70
N ALA A 40 14.30 -3.49 12.48
CA ALA A 40 14.70 -3.93 11.15
C ALA A 40 13.61 -4.79 10.49
N GLU A 41 13.04 -5.77 11.20
CA GLU A 41 11.92 -6.59 10.71
C GLU A 41 10.72 -5.72 10.30
N LYS A 42 10.34 -4.73 11.14
CA LYS A 42 9.24 -3.81 10.82
C LYS A 42 9.54 -2.91 9.62
N PHE A 43 10.79 -2.53 9.39
CA PHE A 43 11.18 -1.79 8.20
C PHE A 43 11.12 -2.66 6.94
N GLU A 44 11.48 -3.95 7.01
CA GLU A 44 11.30 -4.88 5.89
C GLU A 44 9.81 -5.07 5.56
N ASP A 45 8.95 -5.29 6.57
CA ASP A 45 7.50 -5.31 6.38
C ASP A 45 6.98 -4.01 5.72
N ALA A 46 7.54 -2.86 6.10
CA ALA A 46 7.18 -1.57 5.52
C ALA A 46 7.64 -1.44 4.06
N ASN A 47 8.79 -2.01 3.69
CA ASN A 47 9.27 -2.07 2.31
C ASN A 47 8.32 -2.89 1.44
N GLU A 48 7.91 -4.09 1.90
CA GLU A 48 6.92 -4.91 1.21
C GLU A 48 5.58 -4.18 1.05
N ALA A 49 5.10 -3.52 2.12
CA ALA A 49 3.87 -2.73 2.05
C ALA A 49 4.00 -1.59 1.03
N THR A 50 5.17 -0.96 0.91
CA THR A 50 5.44 0.09 -0.08
C THR A 50 5.35 -0.45 -1.51
N ILE A 51 5.84 -1.66 -1.77
CA ILE A 51 5.74 -2.31 -3.08
C ILE A 51 4.27 -2.61 -3.41
N ARG A 52 3.51 -3.16 -2.45
CA ARG A 52 2.07 -3.42 -2.62
C ARG A 52 1.27 -2.14 -2.88
N ILE A 53 1.56 -1.07 -2.13
CA ILE A 53 0.92 0.24 -2.31
C ILE A 53 1.17 0.77 -3.73
N LYS A 54 2.41 0.74 -4.23
CA LYS A 54 2.72 1.17 -5.60
C LYS A 54 2.02 0.35 -6.68
N ALA A 55 1.81 -0.94 -6.44
CA ALA A 55 1.03 -1.79 -7.34
C ALA A 55 -0.46 -1.42 -7.33
N LEU A 56 -1.05 -1.25 -6.13
CA LEU A 56 -2.44 -0.81 -5.96
C LEU A 56 -2.69 0.58 -6.53
N GLU A 57 -1.76 1.52 -6.38
CA GLU A 57 -1.85 2.87 -6.97
C GLU A 57 -1.94 2.82 -8.49
N ARG A 58 -1.10 1.99 -9.13
CA ARG A 58 -1.15 1.82 -10.60
C ARG A 58 -2.45 1.16 -11.05
N GLU A 59 -2.90 0.13 -10.35
CA GLU A 59 -4.17 -0.55 -10.65
C GLU A 59 -5.35 0.41 -10.48
N THR A 60 -5.41 1.15 -9.37
CA THR A 60 -6.45 2.14 -9.09
C THR A 60 -6.49 3.22 -10.16
N GLY A 61 -5.35 3.79 -10.54
CA GLY A 61 -5.27 4.80 -11.59
C GLY A 61 -5.73 4.28 -12.97
N ALA A 62 -5.45 3.02 -13.30
CA ALA A 62 -5.95 2.40 -14.53
C ALA A 62 -7.48 2.20 -14.49
N LEU A 63 -8.02 1.79 -13.33
CA LEU A 63 -9.47 1.63 -13.13
C LEU A 63 -10.20 2.98 -13.20
N GLU A 64 -9.68 4.02 -12.57
CA GLU A 64 -10.22 5.39 -12.62
C GLU A 64 -10.25 5.93 -14.06
N SER A 65 -9.17 5.68 -14.82
CA SER A 65 -9.10 6.06 -16.24
C SER A 65 -10.16 5.34 -17.06
N ARG A 66 -10.38 4.05 -16.82
CA ARG A 66 -11.42 3.27 -17.49
C ARG A 66 -12.82 3.73 -17.11
N GLU A 67 -13.05 4.03 -15.84
CA GLU A 67 -14.32 4.58 -15.36
C GLU A 67 -14.63 5.92 -16.05
N ALA A 68 -13.64 6.80 -16.19
CA ALA A 68 -13.81 8.09 -16.88
C ALA A 68 -14.24 7.92 -18.35
N VAL A 69 -13.74 6.88 -19.05
CA VAL A 69 -14.20 6.55 -20.41
C VAL A 69 -15.66 6.08 -20.39
N LEU A 70 -16.00 5.14 -19.50
CA LEU A 70 -17.38 4.64 -19.38
C LEU A 70 -18.39 5.75 -19.03
N ARG A 71 -18.00 6.73 -18.21
CA ARG A 71 -18.84 7.90 -17.91
C ARG A 71 -19.11 8.74 -19.15
N LYS A 72 -18.08 8.99 -19.98
CA LYS A 72 -18.25 9.72 -21.26
C LYS A 72 -19.18 8.97 -22.22
N GLU A 73 -19.08 7.63 -22.29
CA GLU A 73 -19.98 6.80 -23.08
C GLU A 73 -21.44 6.91 -22.56
N LEU A 74 -21.63 6.89 -21.23
CA LEU A 74 -22.94 7.07 -20.61
C LEU A 74 -23.53 8.44 -20.91
N ASP A 75 -22.73 9.50 -20.80
CA ASP A 75 -23.16 10.86 -21.10
C ASP A 75 -23.57 10.99 -22.59
N ALA A 76 -22.83 10.39 -23.52
CA ALA A 76 -23.17 10.36 -24.93
C ALA A 76 -24.48 9.61 -25.21
N ALA A 77 -24.66 8.44 -24.58
CA ALA A 77 -25.89 7.66 -24.67
C ALA A 77 -27.10 8.44 -24.08
N SER A 78 -26.92 9.09 -22.92
CA SER A 78 -27.91 9.94 -22.30
C SER A 78 -28.31 11.12 -23.19
N ALA A 79 -27.33 11.81 -23.79
CA ALA A 79 -27.58 12.92 -24.72
C ALA A 79 -28.34 12.45 -25.97
N THR A 80 -28.08 11.25 -26.46
CA THR A 80 -28.79 10.65 -27.59
C THR A 80 -30.25 10.37 -27.23
N LEU A 81 -30.51 9.74 -26.09
CA LEU A 81 -31.88 9.51 -25.60
C LEU A 81 -32.63 10.82 -25.37
N SER A 82 -31.98 11.84 -24.80
CA SER A 82 -32.57 13.16 -24.59
C SER A 82 -32.98 13.81 -25.91
N ARG A 83 -32.16 13.75 -26.96
CA ARG A 83 -32.53 14.26 -28.29
C ARG A 83 -33.73 13.51 -28.88
N ILE A 84 -33.75 12.19 -28.73
CA ILE A 84 -34.90 11.37 -29.18
C ILE A 84 -36.18 11.81 -28.41
N ALA A 85 -36.16 11.96 -27.11
CA ALA A 85 -37.28 12.37 -26.32
C ALA A 85 -37.80 13.77 -26.72
N ILE A 86 -36.86 14.72 -26.94
CA ILE A 86 -37.22 16.08 -27.37
C ILE A 86 -37.85 16.04 -28.77
N SER A 87 -37.27 15.27 -29.71
CA SER A 87 -37.83 15.18 -31.06
C SER A 87 -39.21 14.56 -31.09
N GLN A 88 -39.49 13.56 -30.32
CA GLN A 88 -40.81 12.96 -30.15
C GLN A 88 -41.81 13.95 -29.56
N TYR A 89 -41.41 14.67 -28.49
CA TYR A 89 -42.25 15.65 -27.85
C TYR A 89 -42.65 16.80 -28.83
N THR A 90 -41.68 17.33 -29.56
CA THR A 90 -41.89 18.43 -30.50
C THR A 90 -42.63 18.01 -31.77
N ALA A 91 -42.54 16.73 -32.19
CA ALA A 91 -43.29 16.17 -33.31
C ALA A 91 -44.76 15.82 -33.02
N GLY A 92 -45.27 16.20 -31.87
CA GLY A 92 -46.69 15.94 -31.48
C GLY A 92 -46.93 14.62 -30.73
N GLY A 93 -45.88 13.98 -30.26
CA GLY A 93 -45.96 12.78 -29.39
C GLY A 93 -46.62 11.58 -30.12
N PHE A 94 -47.52 10.89 -29.41
CA PHE A 94 -48.24 9.73 -29.93
C PHE A 94 -49.30 10.05 -30.96
N GLY A 95 -49.55 11.37 -31.29
CA GLY A 95 -50.55 11.81 -32.26
C GLY A 95 -50.33 11.21 -33.66
N GLN A 96 -49.09 11.07 -34.13
CA GLN A 96 -48.80 10.46 -35.42
C GLN A 96 -49.22 8.98 -35.55
N GLY A 97 -49.28 8.23 -34.46
CA GLY A 97 -49.81 6.87 -34.44
C GLY A 97 -51.30 6.80 -34.67
N PHE A 98 -52.05 7.82 -34.25
CA PHE A 98 -53.47 7.91 -34.51
C PHE A 98 -53.75 8.26 -35.97
N ASP A 99 -52.98 9.17 -36.59
CA ASP A 99 -53.13 9.51 -38.02
C ASP A 99 -52.91 8.29 -38.92
N LEU A 100 -52.04 7.35 -38.51
CA LEU A 100 -51.84 6.08 -39.23
C LEU A 100 -53.08 5.18 -39.20
N LEU A 101 -53.77 5.10 -38.07
CA LEU A 101 -55.00 4.30 -37.88
C LEU A 101 -56.19 4.83 -38.70
N PHE A 102 -56.17 6.11 -39.05
CA PHE A 102 -57.21 6.75 -39.87
C PHE A 102 -56.79 6.98 -41.34
N SER A 103 -55.69 6.42 -41.77
CA SER A 103 -55.22 6.50 -43.17
C SER A 103 -56.14 5.72 -44.10
N SER A 104 -56.62 6.39 -45.13
CA SER A 104 -57.43 5.80 -46.18
C SER A 104 -56.60 5.12 -47.33
N ASP A 105 -55.26 5.24 -47.29
CA ASP A 105 -54.33 4.64 -48.25
C ASP A 105 -53.59 3.47 -47.64
N PRO A 106 -53.89 2.21 -48.05
CA PRO A 106 -53.23 1.00 -47.53
C PRO A 106 -51.73 0.92 -47.84
N ALA A 107 -51.25 1.44 -48.96
CA ALA A 107 -49.85 1.41 -49.31
C ALA A 107 -49.03 2.38 -48.44
N LYS A 108 -49.56 3.57 -48.21
CA LYS A 108 -48.97 4.55 -47.29
C LYS A 108 -49.00 4.03 -45.85
N TYR A 109 -50.09 3.38 -45.41
CA TYR A 109 -50.17 2.76 -44.08
C TYR A 109 -49.07 1.73 -43.86
N LEU A 110 -48.86 0.81 -44.80
CA LEU A 110 -47.81 -0.22 -44.70
C LEU A 110 -46.40 0.38 -44.68
N SER A 111 -46.12 1.40 -45.49
CA SER A 111 -44.85 2.12 -45.54
C SER A 111 -44.57 2.82 -44.19
N ASP A 112 -45.54 3.54 -43.69
CA ASP A 112 -45.40 4.30 -42.43
C ASP A 112 -45.30 3.35 -41.21
N ALA A 113 -46.06 2.24 -41.22
CA ALA A 113 -45.95 1.20 -40.19
C ALA A 113 -44.56 0.53 -40.17
N GLY A 114 -43.98 0.26 -41.35
CA GLY A 114 -42.59 -0.23 -41.46
C GLY A 114 -41.57 0.76 -40.92
N THR A 115 -41.74 2.05 -41.15
CA THR A 115 -40.90 3.11 -40.62
C THR A 115 -41.00 3.20 -39.09
N MET A 116 -42.20 3.09 -38.55
CA MET A 116 -42.42 3.08 -37.12
C MET A 116 -41.80 1.88 -36.40
N ASP A 117 -41.84 0.67 -37.02
CA ASP A 117 -41.17 -0.52 -36.51
C ASP A 117 -39.66 -0.33 -36.44
N LEU A 118 -39.05 0.24 -37.47
CA LEU A 118 -37.61 0.56 -37.51
C LEU A 118 -37.23 1.57 -36.40
N LEU A 119 -38.04 2.62 -36.20
CA LEU A 119 -37.83 3.60 -35.14
C LEU A 119 -37.95 2.96 -33.78
N ALA A 120 -38.98 2.13 -33.54
CA ALA A 120 -39.17 1.43 -32.27
C ALA A 120 -37.98 0.50 -31.94
N ARG A 121 -37.48 -0.22 -32.93
CA ARG A 121 -36.27 -1.05 -32.78
C ARG A 121 -35.03 -0.23 -32.45
N ASN A 122 -34.86 0.90 -33.12
CA ASN A 122 -33.73 1.80 -32.85
C ASN A 122 -33.81 2.34 -31.41
N TYR A 123 -34.95 2.84 -30.98
CA TYR A 123 -35.13 3.33 -29.62
C TYR A 123 -34.90 2.25 -28.58
N SER A 124 -35.42 1.05 -28.81
CA SER A 124 -35.19 -0.10 -27.94
C SER A 124 -33.68 -0.45 -27.83
N THR A 125 -32.94 -0.32 -28.90
CA THR A 125 -31.49 -0.52 -28.93
C THR A 125 -30.76 0.55 -28.14
N GLN A 126 -31.08 1.82 -28.33
CA GLN A 126 -30.49 2.94 -27.59
C GLN A 126 -30.77 2.87 -26.08
N LEU A 127 -32.01 2.48 -25.69
CA LEU A 127 -32.34 2.27 -24.28
C LEU A 127 -31.55 1.13 -23.66
N ARG A 128 -31.38 0.01 -24.38
CA ARG A 128 -30.55 -1.10 -23.91
C ARG A 128 -29.08 -0.72 -23.76
N GLU A 129 -28.54 0.02 -24.72
CA GLU A 129 -27.17 0.52 -24.70
C GLU A 129 -26.95 1.43 -23.49
N TYR A 130 -27.84 2.40 -23.26
CA TYR A 130 -27.81 3.26 -22.09
C TYR A 130 -27.86 2.45 -20.78
N ALA A 131 -28.81 1.52 -20.65
CA ALA A 131 -28.96 0.71 -19.44
C ALA A 131 -27.71 -0.15 -19.18
N THR A 132 -27.17 -0.77 -20.21
CA THR A 132 -25.94 -1.58 -20.11
C THR A 132 -24.74 -0.72 -19.72
N THR A 133 -24.58 0.45 -20.35
CA THR A 133 -23.47 1.37 -20.03
C THR A 133 -23.60 1.91 -18.61
N LYS A 134 -24.80 2.24 -18.19
CA LYS A 134 -25.08 2.65 -16.79
C LYS A 134 -24.65 1.56 -15.79
N GLN A 135 -25.04 0.31 -16.01
CA GLN A 135 -24.61 -0.81 -15.17
C GLN A 135 -23.09 -0.97 -15.13
N LYS A 136 -22.40 -0.81 -16.28
CA LYS A 136 -20.93 -0.85 -16.35
C LYS A 136 -20.30 0.26 -15.52
N VAL A 137 -20.83 1.48 -15.57
CA VAL A 137 -20.36 2.61 -14.77
C VAL A 137 -20.55 2.32 -13.28
N GLU A 138 -21.74 1.89 -12.86
CA GLU A 138 -22.04 1.55 -11.46
C GLU A 138 -21.10 0.43 -10.94
N ALA A 139 -20.91 -0.64 -11.71
CA ALA A 139 -19.98 -1.71 -11.37
C ALA A 139 -18.54 -1.21 -11.26
N SER A 140 -18.09 -0.36 -12.20
CA SER A 140 -16.75 0.22 -12.18
C SER A 140 -16.53 1.10 -10.94
N GLN A 141 -17.52 1.91 -10.56
CA GLN A 141 -17.46 2.74 -9.35
C GLN A 141 -17.26 1.92 -8.09
N LEU A 142 -17.96 0.80 -7.95
CA LEU A 142 -17.78 -0.10 -6.80
C LEU A 142 -16.36 -0.68 -6.74
N VAL A 143 -15.80 -1.07 -7.88
CA VAL A 143 -14.43 -1.60 -7.96
C VAL A 143 -13.40 -0.52 -7.59
N VAL A 144 -13.54 0.70 -8.12
CA VAL A 144 -12.65 1.82 -7.80
C VAL A 144 -12.74 2.17 -6.30
N ALA A 145 -13.95 2.21 -5.73
CA ALA A 145 -14.15 2.48 -4.32
C ALA A 145 -13.48 1.41 -3.43
N ASP A 146 -13.62 0.13 -3.78
CA ASP A 146 -12.99 -0.98 -3.06
C ASP A 146 -11.45 -0.88 -3.11
N ARG A 147 -10.87 -0.64 -4.29
CA ARG A 147 -9.41 -0.47 -4.45
C ARG A 147 -8.87 0.74 -3.69
N THR A 148 -9.61 1.85 -3.71
CA THR A 148 -9.26 3.04 -2.94
C THR A 148 -9.28 2.78 -1.43
N ALA A 149 -10.26 2.04 -0.94
CA ALA A 149 -10.34 1.63 0.46
C ALA A 149 -9.17 0.71 0.85
N GLN A 150 -8.83 -0.28 0.01
CA GLN A 150 -7.66 -1.15 0.21
C GLN A 150 -6.36 -0.34 0.25
N LEU A 151 -6.16 0.59 -0.67
CA LEU A 151 -4.99 1.48 -0.72
C LEU A 151 -4.86 2.30 0.57
N ARG A 152 -5.97 2.86 1.07
CA ARG A 152 -5.98 3.58 2.34
C ARG A 152 -5.56 2.69 3.51
N THR A 153 -6.13 1.49 3.61
CA THR A 153 -5.80 0.52 4.67
C THR A 153 -4.32 0.14 4.65
N GLU A 154 -3.76 -0.14 3.47
CA GLU A 154 -2.33 -0.48 3.35
C GLU A 154 -1.42 0.71 3.73
N ARG A 155 -1.78 1.95 3.37
CA ARG A 155 -1.05 3.14 3.79
C ARG A 155 -1.08 3.36 5.31
N GLU A 156 -2.24 3.16 5.94
CA GLU A 156 -2.38 3.26 7.41
C GLU A 156 -1.53 2.19 8.10
N LYS A 157 -1.52 0.96 7.60
CA LYS A 157 -0.68 -0.13 8.11
C LYS A 157 0.82 0.19 7.97
N LEU A 158 1.25 0.67 6.82
CA LEU A 158 2.62 1.11 6.58
C LEU A 158 3.05 2.18 7.58
N ASN A 159 2.24 3.23 7.74
CA ASN A 159 2.54 4.32 8.68
C ASN A 159 2.69 3.81 10.11
N LYS A 160 1.83 2.88 10.54
CA LYS A 160 1.90 2.24 11.86
C LYS A 160 3.17 1.41 12.03
N GLN A 161 3.55 0.63 11.02
CA GLN A 161 4.78 -0.18 11.06
C GLN A 161 6.03 0.71 11.19
N VAL A 162 6.13 1.75 10.39
CA VAL A 162 7.23 2.73 10.44
C VAL A 162 7.28 3.46 11.79
N ALA A 163 6.13 3.89 12.33
CA ALA A 163 6.05 4.54 13.63
C ALA A 163 6.53 3.60 14.75
N ASN A 164 6.12 2.34 14.73
CA ASN A 164 6.53 1.33 15.70
C ASN A 164 8.03 1.03 15.61
N ALA A 165 8.60 0.90 14.40
CA ALA A 165 10.03 0.71 14.20
C ALA A 165 10.85 1.88 14.78
N LYS A 166 10.43 3.11 14.50
CA LYS A 166 11.06 4.32 15.05
C LYS A 166 10.96 4.37 16.58
N ALA A 167 9.82 3.96 17.15
CA ALA A 167 9.64 3.91 18.59
C ALA A 167 10.59 2.90 19.25
N ASP A 168 10.81 1.74 18.64
CA ASP A 168 11.74 0.74 19.15
C ASP A 168 13.20 1.22 19.08
N LEU A 169 13.60 1.90 17.99
CA LEU A 169 14.91 2.54 17.90
C LEU A 169 15.10 3.63 18.99
N ALA A 170 14.07 4.46 19.20
CA ALA A 170 14.14 5.49 20.27
C ALA A 170 14.27 4.88 21.67
N LYS A 171 13.60 3.75 21.94
CA LYS A 171 13.79 3.00 23.19
C LYS A 171 15.23 2.47 23.33
N ALA A 172 15.78 1.90 22.24
CA ALA A 172 17.16 1.42 22.23
C ALA A 172 18.16 2.55 22.51
N GLU A 173 17.99 3.71 21.87
CA GLU A 173 18.81 4.89 22.15
C GLU A 173 18.70 5.37 23.59
N LYS A 174 17.48 5.40 24.14
CA LYS A 174 17.26 5.79 25.54
C LYS A 174 17.99 4.85 26.50
N LEU A 175 17.95 3.54 26.25
CA LEU A 175 18.67 2.56 27.06
C LEU A 175 20.20 2.80 27.00
N LEU A 176 20.75 3.03 25.81
CA LEU A 176 22.16 3.34 25.65
C LEU A 176 22.56 4.65 26.35
N LYS A 177 21.75 5.69 26.25
CA LYS A 177 21.99 6.99 26.94
C LYS A 177 21.96 6.85 28.47
N GLY A 178 21.26 5.86 28.99
CA GLY A 178 21.21 5.56 30.43
C GLY A 178 22.48 4.91 30.99
N LEU A 179 23.36 4.38 30.13
CA LEU A 179 24.64 3.81 30.56
C LEU A 179 25.67 4.90 30.92
N LYS A 180 26.67 4.53 31.76
CA LYS A 180 27.82 5.39 31.98
C LYS A 180 28.59 5.68 30.70
N LYS A 181 29.29 6.80 30.66
CA LYS A 181 30.00 7.22 29.44
C LYS A 181 31.05 6.19 29.01
N GLU A 182 31.80 5.64 29.96
CA GLU A 182 32.85 4.66 29.71
C GLU A 182 32.29 3.36 29.11
N ASP A 183 31.14 2.92 29.58
CA ASP A 183 30.44 1.73 29.06
C ASP A 183 29.90 1.97 27.65
N ARG A 184 29.33 3.12 27.38
CA ARG A 184 28.89 3.50 26.02
C ARG A 184 30.02 3.52 25.04
N GLU A 185 31.16 4.14 25.41
CA GLU A 185 32.36 4.21 24.56
C GLU A 185 32.96 2.83 24.31
N ARG A 186 32.95 1.96 25.33
CA ARG A 186 33.41 0.57 25.17
C ARG A 186 32.52 -0.17 24.18
N LEU A 187 31.21 -0.15 24.35
CA LEU A 187 30.26 -0.80 23.46
C LEU A 187 30.38 -0.28 22.03
N ALA A 188 30.52 1.04 21.85
CA ALA A 188 30.70 1.64 20.53
C ALA A 188 31.99 1.15 19.84
N ARG A 189 33.11 1.04 20.61
CA ARG A 189 34.37 0.49 20.07
C ARG A 189 34.26 -1.00 19.68
N GLU A 190 33.56 -1.80 20.50
CA GLU A 190 33.33 -3.22 20.22
C GLU A 190 32.43 -3.43 18.99
N GLU A 191 31.38 -2.58 18.84
CA GLU A 191 30.49 -2.59 17.68
C GLU A 191 31.27 -2.21 16.41
N ALA A 192 32.00 -1.10 16.42
CA ALA A 192 32.83 -0.66 15.30
C ALA A 192 33.89 -1.70 14.90
N ALA A 193 34.52 -2.37 15.85
CA ALA A 193 35.48 -3.42 15.55
C ALA A 193 34.82 -4.64 14.86
N ARG A 194 33.62 -5.02 15.28
CA ARG A 194 32.83 -6.09 14.62
C ARG A 194 32.41 -5.68 13.21
N GLU A 195 31.88 -4.47 13.05
CA GLU A 195 31.46 -3.95 11.74
C GLU A 195 32.64 -3.89 10.77
N ASN A 196 33.80 -3.39 11.19
CA ASN A 196 35.01 -3.35 10.37
C ASN A 196 35.46 -4.77 9.95
N LYS A 197 35.42 -5.74 10.86
CA LYS A 197 35.75 -7.13 10.53
C LYS A 197 34.79 -7.73 9.50
N ILE A 198 33.49 -7.46 9.62
CA ILE A 198 32.48 -7.90 8.66
C ILE A 198 32.71 -7.21 7.31
N LEU A 199 32.93 -5.90 7.31
CA LEU A 199 33.18 -5.11 6.10
C LEU A 199 34.45 -5.61 5.36
N ASP A 200 35.53 -5.86 6.07
CA ASP A 200 36.76 -6.38 5.48
C ASP A 200 36.56 -7.77 4.86
N SER A 201 35.83 -8.65 5.55
CA SER A 201 35.46 -9.97 5.05
C SER A 201 34.59 -9.86 3.79
N SER A 202 33.61 -8.95 3.80
CA SER A 202 32.70 -8.72 2.67
C SER A 202 33.44 -8.13 1.46
N LYS A 203 34.34 -7.18 1.67
CA LYS A 203 35.21 -6.62 0.61
C LYS A 203 36.13 -7.68 0.01
N LYS A 204 36.70 -8.54 0.85
CA LYS A 204 37.55 -9.65 0.37
C LYS A 204 36.76 -10.63 -0.48
N TYR A 205 35.55 -10.98 -0.06
CA TYR A 205 34.62 -11.81 -0.84
C TYR A 205 34.25 -11.13 -2.17
N ALA A 206 33.87 -9.85 -2.14
CA ALA A 206 33.51 -9.09 -3.33
C ALA A 206 34.63 -9.01 -4.35
N ALA A 207 35.88 -8.79 -3.89
CA ALA A 207 37.07 -8.76 -4.75
C ALA A 207 37.42 -10.12 -5.36
N GLY A 208 37.12 -11.23 -4.69
CA GLY A 208 37.34 -12.58 -5.17
C GLY A 208 36.21 -13.17 -6.00
N TYR A 209 35.08 -12.47 -6.16
CA TYR A 209 33.95 -13.01 -6.87
C TYR A 209 34.15 -13.04 -8.39
N VAL A 210 34.18 -14.26 -8.96
CA VAL A 210 34.26 -14.52 -10.40
C VAL A 210 32.95 -15.18 -10.83
N GLY A 211 31.97 -14.37 -11.23
CA GLY A 211 30.67 -14.86 -11.73
C GLY A 211 30.69 -15.09 -13.24
N ASP A 212 29.73 -15.86 -13.72
CA ASP A 212 29.44 -16.03 -15.15
C ASP A 212 28.70 -14.83 -15.77
N ASN A 213 28.24 -14.96 -17.03
CA ASN A 213 27.49 -13.92 -17.73
C ASN A 213 25.98 -13.99 -17.50
N SER A 214 25.50 -14.85 -16.59
CA SER A 214 24.08 -14.94 -16.26
C SER A 214 23.56 -13.62 -15.65
N ARG A 215 22.25 -13.39 -15.74
CA ARG A 215 21.61 -12.21 -15.13
C ARG A 215 21.84 -12.18 -13.62
N GLY A 216 21.73 -13.34 -12.96
CA GLY A 216 21.99 -13.45 -11.53
C GLY A 216 23.41 -13.06 -11.14
N SER A 217 24.42 -13.54 -11.87
CA SER A 217 25.84 -13.17 -11.66
C SER A 217 26.09 -11.68 -11.91
N LYS A 218 25.45 -11.09 -12.92
CA LYS A 218 25.55 -9.65 -13.19
C LYS A 218 24.94 -8.83 -12.06
N ALA A 219 23.75 -9.23 -11.59
CA ALA A 219 23.07 -8.57 -10.47
C ALA A 219 23.91 -8.67 -9.19
N LEU A 220 24.45 -9.86 -8.87
CA LEU A 220 25.31 -10.05 -7.71
C LEU A 220 26.59 -9.21 -7.79
N ARG A 221 27.22 -9.17 -8.95
CA ARG A 221 28.44 -8.36 -9.17
C ARG A 221 28.16 -6.88 -8.92
N TYR A 222 27.04 -6.35 -9.40
CA TYR A 222 26.62 -4.99 -9.11
C TYR A 222 26.39 -4.77 -7.61
N ALA A 223 25.68 -5.68 -6.94
CA ALA A 223 25.42 -5.60 -5.50
C ALA A 223 26.73 -5.63 -4.68
N LEU A 224 27.69 -6.48 -5.06
CA LEU A 224 29.00 -6.57 -4.40
C LEU A 224 29.84 -5.29 -4.55
N GLN A 225 29.64 -4.50 -5.60
CA GLN A 225 30.28 -3.20 -5.76
C GLN A 225 29.79 -2.14 -4.76
N GLN A 226 28.63 -2.36 -4.15
CA GLN A 226 28.04 -1.46 -3.17
C GLN A 226 28.44 -1.81 -1.72
N VAL A 227 29.31 -2.80 -1.52
CA VAL A 227 29.79 -3.19 -0.19
C VAL A 227 30.54 -2.05 0.48
N GLY A 228 29.99 -1.53 1.56
CA GLY A 228 30.48 -0.37 2.30
C GLY A 228 29.56 0.86 2.21
N ASP A 229 28.58 0.83 1.33
CA ASP A 229 27.56 1.87 1.26
C ASP A 229 26.62 1.82 2.48
N VAL A 230 25.99 2.96 2.78
CA VAL A 230 25.17 3.12 3.98
C VAL A 230 23.77 2.59 3.75
N TYR A 231 23.28 1.77 4.70
CA TYR A 231 21.86 1.41 4.73
C TYR A 231 20.99 2.62 5.12
N VAL A 232 20.01 2.92 4.29
CA VAL A 232 18.98 3.94 4.57
C VAL A 232 17.64 3.39 4.10
N TRP A 233 16.68 3.32 5.00
CA TRP A 233 15.33 2.85 4.68
C TRP A 233 14.71 3.63 3.50
N ALA A 234 14.06 2.90 2.58
CA ALA A 234 13.45 3.41 1.33
C ALA A 234 14.44 4.04 0.34
N ALA A 235 15.76 3.81 0.48
CA ALA A 235 16.76 4.29 -0.47
C ALA A 235 17.06 3.25 -1.56
N ALA A 236 17.20 3.73 -2.82
CA ALA A 236 17.49 2.91 -3.99
C ALA A 236 18.73 3.40 -4.76
N GLY A 237 19.74 3.85 -4.04
CA GLY A 237 21.05 4.27 -4.57
C GLY A 237 21.18 5.77 -4.85
N PRO A 238 22.34 6.20 -5.36
CA PRO A 238 23.50 5.38 -5.78
C PRO A 238 24.47 5.00 -4.65
N THR A 239 24.43 5.64 -3.46
CA THR A 239 25.37 5.43 -2.35
C THR A 239 24.67 5.10 -1.03
N ARG A 240 23.36 4.95 -1.09
CA ARG A 240 22.50 4.61 0.05
C ARG A 240 21.45 3.63 -0.42
N TRP A 241 21.28 2.56 0.33
CA TRP A 241 20.45 1.42 -0.07
C TRP A 241 19.61 0.91 1.08
N ASP A 242 18.37 0.49 0.79
CA ASP A 242 17.72 -0.55 1.56
C ASP A 242 17.82 -1.89 0.84
N CYS A 243 17.39 -2.98 1.47
CA CYS A 243 17.51 -4.32 0.92
C CYS A 243 16.78 -4.46 -0.42
N SER A 244 15.59 -3.92 -0.53
CA SER A 244 14.75 -3.96 -1.73
C SER A 244 15.29 -3.06 -2.84
N GLY A 245 15.73 -1.86 -2.49
CA GLY A 245 16.31 -0.89 -3.43
C GLY A 245 17.61 -1.40 -4.07
N LEU A 246 18.51 -1.99 -3.26
CA LEU A 246 19.71 -2.61 -3.77
C LEU A 246 19.40 -3.78 -4.69
N THR A 247 18.50 -4.69 -4.27
CA THR A 247 18.11 -5.84 -5.08
C THR A 247 17.50 -5.42 -6.40
N MET A 248 16.52 -4.50 -6.36
CA MET A 248 15.89 -3.97 -7.56
C MET A 248 16.91 -3.37 -8.52
N ARG A 249 17.82 -2.54 -8.02
CA ARG A 249 18.83 -1.88 -8.86
C ARG A 249 19.83 -2.85 -9.45
N ALA A 250 20.23 -3.86 -8.68
CA ALA A 250 21.12 -4.90 -9.14
C ALA A 250 20.52 -5.69 -10.32
N PHE A 251 19.24 -6.06 -10.24
CA PHE A 251 18.55 -6.75 -11.34
C PHE A 251 18.29 -5.83 -12.55
N GLN A 252 17.98 -4.56 -12.34
CA GLN A 252 17.89 -3.58 -13.44
C GLN A 252 19.20 -3.47 -14.21
N GLN A 253 20.36 -3.46 -13.51
CA GLN A 253 21.67 -3.45 -14.16
C GLN A 253 21.99 -4.77 -14.87
N ALA A 254 21.34 -5.85 -14.49
CA ALA A 254 21.43 -7.14 -15.16
C ALA A 254 20.49 -7.29 -16.38
N GLY A 255 19.67 -6.29 -16.68
CA GLY A 255 18.72 -6.30 -17.79
C GLY A 255 17.43 -7.07 -17.50
N VAL A 256 16.92 -6.94 -16.27
CA VAL A 256 15.64 -7.52 -15.81
C VAL A 256 14.67 -6.40 -15.45
#